data_f19843f54898f492448f8d03a14d6109
#
_entry.id   f19843f54898f492448f8d03a14d6109
#
_cell.length_a   1.000
_cell.length_b   1.000
_cell.length_c   1.000
_cell.angle_alpha   90.00
_cell.angle_beta   90.00
_cell.angle_gamma   90.00
#
_symmetry.space_group_name_H-M   'P 1'
#
loop_
_entity.id
_entity.type
_entity.pdbx_description
1 polymer ?
#
loop_
_entity_poly.entity_id
_entity_poly.type
_entity_poly.pdbx_seq_one_letter_code
_entity_poly.pdbx_strand_id
1 'polypeptide(L)'
;MKNVALSKLLKNKKTLVLLAAALVLGVLLMILGGRGKNEIQVDEISEYEAATRNKIEQTVQAMCGGKVYVIVSAEYGKETQYAKNVTESGEQTVISSGSPVTVRTAAPVIRGITVVCRNGDEPKTARRITEALSCAYGISSARIYVTSYR
;
A
#
# COMPACT_ATOMS: atom_id res chain seq x y z
N MET A 1 8.82 -44.06 -26.70
CA MET A 1 8.10 -43.73 -27.97
C MET A 1 7.65 -42.27 -28.09
N LYS A 2 8.01 -41.35 -27.16
CA LYS A 2 7.59 -39.92 -27.22
C LYS A 2 8.48 -38.96 -28.05
N ASN A 3 9.72 -39.33 -28.38
CA ASN A 3 10.69 -38.43 -29.00
C ASN A 3 10.59 -38.37 -30.53
N VAL A 4 9.90 -39.30 -31.18
CA VAL A 4 9.75 -39.34 -32.64
C VAL A 4 8.69 -38.36 -33.19
N ALA A 5 7.68 -38.05 -32.36
CA ALA A 5 6.65 -37.08 -32.73
C ALA A 5 7.14 -35.63 -32.67
N LEU A 6 8.01 -35.29 -31.69
CA LEU A 6 8.61 -33.96 -31.57
C LEU A 6 9.55 -33.62 -32.72
N SER A 7 10.34 -34.59 -33.19
CA SER A 7 11.30 -34.37 -34.32
C SER A 7 10.59 -34.13 -35.65
N LYS A 8 9.40 -34.73 -35.87
CA LYS A 8 8.57 -34.48 -37.06
C LYS A 8 7.88 -33.12 -37.05
N LEU A 9 7.49 -32.63 -35.86
CA LEU A 9 6.90 -31.30 -35.71
C LEU A 9 7.93 -30.17 -35.94
N LEU A 10 9.18 -30.39 -35.51
CA LEU A 10 10.28 -29.42 -35.70
C LEU A 10 10.76 -29.31 -37.15
N LYS A 11 10.50 -30.33 -37.99
CA LYS A 11 10.94 -30.35 -39.41
C LYS A 11 10.04 -29.51 -40.34
N ASN A 12 8.87 -29.10 -39.86
CA ASN A 12 7.93 -28.32 -40.67
C ASN A 12 8.07 -26.83 -40.27
N LYS A 13 8.70 -26.02 -41.18
CA LYS A 13 8.95 -24.58 -40.93
C LYS A 13 7.68 -23.81 -40.51
N LYS A 14 6.51 -24.20 -41.02
CA LYS A 14 5.23 -23.58 -40.68
C LYS A 14 4.80 -23.86 -39.21
N THR A 15 5.02 -25.10 -38.74
CA THR A 15 4.70 -25.46 -37.35
C THR A 15 5.65 -24.82 -36.33
N LEU A 16 6.93 -24.66 -36.72
CA LEU A 16 7.94 -23.99 -35.91
C LEU A 16 7.62 -22.49 -35.72
N VAL A 17 7.22 -21.82 -36.81
CA VAL A 17 6.78 -20.40 -36.76
C VAL A 17 5.52 -20.24 -35.89
N LEU A 18 4.57 -21.16 -36.01
CA LEU A 18 3.32 -21.12 -35.23
C LEU A 18 3.57 -21.32 -33.72
N LEU A 19 4.51 -22.21 -33.38
CA LEU A 19 4.91 -22.49 -32.00
C LEU A 19 5.68 -21.29 -31.41
N ALA A 20 6.55 -20.63 -32.19
CA ALA A 20 7.24 -19.43 -31.78
C ALA A 20 6.26 -18.25 -31.58
N ALA A 21 5.28 -18.08 -32.48
CA ALA A 21 4.24 -17.07 -32.35
C ALA A 21 3.36 -17.29 -31.09
N ALA A 22 2.99 -18.54 -30.80
CA ALA A 22 2.23 -18.89 -29.58
C ALA A 22 3.03 -18.60 -28.30
N LEU A 23 4.34 -18.84 -28.31
CA LEU A 23 5.22 -18.55 -27.18
C LEU A 23 5.35 -17.04 -26.95
N VAL A 24 5.55 -16.26 -28.02
CA VAL A 24 5.59 -14.79 -27.93
C VAL A 24 4.25 -14.23 -27.44
N LEU A 25 3.14 -14.75 -27.94
CA LEU A 25 1.80 -14.35 -27.49
C LEU A 25 1.57 -14.69 -26.01
N GLY A 26 2.02 -15.87 -25.56
CA GLY A 26 1.96 -16.27 -24.16
C GLY A 26 2.75 -15.36 -23.23
N VAL A 27 3.99 -15.01 -23.62
CA VAL A 27 4.83 -14.06 -22.87
C VAL A 27 4.19 -12.66 -22.88
N LEU A 28 3.65 -12.21 -24.01
CA LEU A 28 2.96 -10.93 -24.12
C LEU A 28 1.71 -10.87 -23.21
N LEU A 29 0.93 -11.94 -23.17
CA LEU A 29 -0.22 -12.06 -22.24
C LEU A 29 0.22 -12.11 -20.78
N MET A 30 1.37 -12.70 -20.47
CA MET A 30 1.90 -12.74 -19.11
C MET A 30 2.38 -11.34 -18.66
N ILE A 31 2.97 -10.56 -19.55
CA ILE A 31 3.38 -9.17 -19.29
C ILE A 31 2.15 -8.25 -19.14
N LEU A 32 1.14 -8.42 -19.99
CA LEU A 32 -0.09 -7.63 -19.97
C LEU A 32 -1.07 -8.10 -18.88
N GLY A 33 -1.13 -9.40 -18.56
CA GLY A 33 -2.00 -9.98 -17.55
C GLY A 33 -1.43 -9.97 -16.13
N GLY A 34 -0.13 -9.78 -15.97
CA GLY A 34 0.56 -9.72 -14.67
C GLY A 34 0.35 -8.44 -13.86
N ARG A 35 -0.35 -7.45 -14.41
CA ARG A 35 -0.82 -6.26 -13.66
C ARG A 35 -2.11 -6.57 -12.89
N GLY A 36 -2.05 -7.57 -12.03
CA GLY A 36 -3.15 -7.90 -11.12
C GLY A 36 -3.23 -6.87 -10.00
N LYS A 37 -4.33 -6.22 -9.93
CA LYS A 37 -5.10 -5.49 -8.89
C LYS A 37 -4.59 -5.37 -7.42
N ASN A 38 -3.37 -5.82 -7.11
CA ASN A 38 -2.78 -5.67 -5.77
C ASN A 38 -2.02 -4.35 -5.61
N GLU A 39 -1.70 -3.62 -6.71
CA GLU A 39 -0.97 -2.35 -6.66
C GLU A 39 -1.84 -1.20 -6.09
N ILE A 40 -3.17 -1.27 -6.25
CA ILE A 40 -4.06 -0.16 -5.87
C ILE A 40 -4.07 0.08 -4.34
N GLN A 41 -3.87 -0.95 -3.53
CA GLN A 41 -3.87 -0.79 -2.06
C GLN A 41 -2.55 -0.25 -1.52
N VAL A 42 -1.43 -0.59 -2.15
CA VAL A 42 -0.10 -0.11 -1.75
C VAL A 42 0.06 1.37 -2.09
N ASP A 43 -0.46 1.81 -3.24
CA ASP A 43 -0.39 3.20 -3.68
C ASP A 43 -1.19 4.15 -2.76
N GLU A 44 -2.41 3.76 -2.35
CA GLU A 44 -3.24 4.60 -1.47
C GLU A 44 -2.63 4.80 -0.07
N ILE A 45 -1.94 3.77 0.48
CA ILE A 45 -1.26 3.90 1.77
C ILE A 45 -0.03 4.77 1.64
N SER A 46 0.77 4.56 0.61
CA SER A 46 1.96 5.36 0.37
C SER A 46 1.61 6.83 0.16
N GLU A 47 0.52 7.12 -0.53
CA GLU A 47 0.00 8.47 -0.70
C GLU A 47 -0.47 9.07 0.64
N TYR A 48 -1.20 8.29 1.44
CA TYR A 48 -1.62 8.72 2.77
C TYR A 48 -0.44 8.99 3.71
N GLU A 49 0.57 8.11 3.72
CA GLU A 49 1.80 8.30 4.49
C GLU A 49 2.56 9.55 4.03
N ALA A 50 2.69 9.76 2.72
CA ALA A 50 3.35 10.93 2.16
C ALA A 50 2.61 12.24 2.51
N ALA A 51 1.29 12.26 2.37
CA ALA A 51 0.47 13.41 2.72
C ALA A 51 0.54 13.73 4.22
N THR A 52 0.48 12.69 5.05
CA THR A 52 0.58 12.82 6.51
C THR A 52 1.97 13.29 6.93
N ARG A 53 3.02 12.71 6.36
CA ARG A 53 4.41 13.14 6.58
C ARG A 53 4.58 14.62 6.29
N ASN A 54 4.12 15.11 5.14
CA ASN A 54 4.26 16.50 4.75
C ASN A 54 3.57 17.46 5.76
N LYS A 55 2.39 17.09 6.25
CA LYS A 55 1.67 17.86 7.29
C LYS A 55 2.45 17.90 8.61
N ILE A 56 3.00 16.77 9.03
CA ILE A 56 3.80 16.68 10.26
C ILE A 56 5.09 17.49 10.11
N GLU A 57 5.79 17.37 8.99
CA GLU A 57 7.01 18.14 8.72
C GLU A 57 6.77 19.63 8.83
N GLN A 58 5.71 20.17 8.20
CA GLN A 58 5.34 21.58 8.29
C GLN A 58 5.04 22.01 9.74
N THR A 59 4.27 21.20 10.48
CA THR A 59 3.91 21.50 11.86
C THR A 59 5.13 21.49 12.77
N VAL A 60 5.97 20.49 12.69
CA VAL A 60 7.18 20.36 13.52
C VAL A 60 8.21 21.43 13.13
N GLN A 61 8.33 21.77 11.85
CA GLN A 61 9.20 22.83 11.38
C GLN A 61 8.81 24.18 11.96
N ALA A 62 7.51 24.45 12.09
CA ALA A 62 7.01 25.67 12.77
C ALA A 62 7.32 25.67 14.27
N MET A 63 7.45 24.50 14.92
CA MET A 63 7.75 24.37 16.35
C MET A 63 9.23 24.44 16.68
N CYS A 64 10.10 23.87 15.84
CA CYS A 64 11.54 23.69 16.13
C CYS A 64 12.43 24.59 15.28
N GLY A 65 11.95 25.05 14.13
CA GLY A 65 12.76 25.70 13.12
C GLY A 65 13.76 24.74 12.44
N GLY A 66 14.26 25.11 11.25
CA GLY A 66 15.24 24.31 10.53
C GLY A 66 14.67 23.14 9.76
N LYS A 67 15.56 22.19 9.37
CA LYS A 67 15.15 20.99 8.64
C LYS A 67 14.50 19.98 9.58
N VAL A 68 13.46 19.33 9.11
CA VAL A 68 12.76 18.27 9.81
C VAL A 68 12.63 17.08 8.87
N TYR A 69 12.85 15.88 9.38
CA TYR A 69 12.62 14.64 8.67
C TYR A 69 11.61 13.82 9.45
N VAL A 70 10.59 13.33 8.78
CA VAL A 70 9.52 12.55 9.41
C VAL A 70 9.36 11.22 8.68
N ILE A 71 9.26 10.16 9.45
CA ILE A 71 8.85 8.84 8.98
C ILE A 71 7.51 8.54 9.63
N VAL A 72 6.52 8.26 8.81
CA VAL A 72 5.19 7.81 9.23
C VAL A 72 5.05 6.36 8.81
N SER A 73 4.62 5.51 9.72
CA SER A 73 4.24 4.14 9.43
C SER A 73 2.75 4.00 9.63
N ALA A 74 2.03 3.65 8.58
CA ALA A 74 0.60 3.38 8.62
C ALA A 74 0.31 1.89 8.45
N GLU A 75 -0.77 1.43 9.07
CA GLU A 75 -1.30 0.09 8.89
C GLU A 75 -2.54 0.14 8.02
N TYR A 76 -2.78 -0.97 7.31
CA TYR A 76 -4.00 -1.14 6.55
C TYR A 76 -5.23 -0.97 7.44
N GLY A 77 -5.88 0.18 7.33
CA GLY A 77 -7.17 0.44 7.95
C GLY A 77 -8.32 0.29 6.98
N LYS A 78 -8.03 -0.06 5.72
CA LYS A 78 -9.03 -0.19 4.67
C LYS A 78 -9.63 -1.59 4.68
N GLU A 79 -10.35 -1.92 5.74
CA GLU A 79 -11.29 -3.03 5.69
C GLU A 79 -12.52 -2.56 4.92
N THR A 80 -12.58 -2.93 3.64
CA THR A 80 -13.77 -2.68 2.83
C THR A 80 -14.84 -3.67 3.26
N GLN A 81 -15.81 -3.21 4.01
CA GLN A 81 -16.98 -4.00 4.36
C GLN A 81 -18.00 -3.91 3.22
N TYR A 82 -18.32 -5.07 2.66
CA TYR A 82 -19.36 -5.18 1.64
C TYR A 82 -20.72 -5.40 2.27
N ALA A 83 -21.75 -4.90 1.61
CA ALA A 83 -23.13 -5.21 1.99
C ALA A 83 -23.35 -6.73 1.89
N LYS A 84 -23.88 -7.31 2.96
CA LYS A 84 -24.26 -8.72 3.01
C LYS A 84 -25.75 -8.85 3.22
N ASN A 85 -26.40 -9.67 2.41
CA ASN A 85 -27.75 -10.15 2.67
C ASN A 85 -27.66 -11.45 3.48
N VAL A 86 -28.28 -11.44 4.65
CA VAL A 86 -28.43 -12.66 5.48
C VAL A 86 -29.73 -13.33 5.09
N THR A 87 -29.64 -14.50 4.51
CA THR A 87 -30.78 -15.36 4.19
C THR A 87 -30.69 -16.64 5.00
N GLU A 88 -31.79 -17.40 5.12
CA GLU A 88 -31.79 -18.69 5.83
C GLU A 88 -30.75 -19.70 5.29
N SER A 89 -30.27 -19.50 4.06
CA SER A 89 -29.25 -20.32 3.40
C SER A 89 -27.81 -19.79 3.57
N GLY A 90 -27.57 -18.66 4.25
CA GLY A 90 -26.27 -18.09 4.52
C GLY A 90 -26.11 -16.60 4.15
N GLU A 91 -24.89 -16.10 4.34
CA GLU A 91 -24.54 -14.73 3.98
C GLU A 91 -24.14 -14.64 2.51
N GLN A 92 -24.77 -13.73 1.76
CA GLN A 92 -24.41 -13.41 0.38
C GLN A 92 -24.01 -11.96 0.25
N THR A 93 -22.89 -11.70 -0.45
CA THR A 93 -22.47 -10.33 -0.78
C THR A 93 -23.42 -9.70 -1.80
N VAL A 94 -23.93 -8.51 -1.50
CA VAL A 94 -24.81 -7.75 -2.42
C VAL A 94 -23.96 -7.24 -3.58
N ILE A 95 -24.35 -7.58 -4.80
CA ILE A 95 -23.71 -7.14 -6.05
C ILE A 95 -24.68 -6.18 -6.77
N SER A 96 -24.18 -5.00 -7.12
CA SER A 96 -24.89 -4.03 -7.95
C SER A 96 -24.03 -3.71 -9.18
N SER A 97 -24.63 -3.82 -10.37
CA SER A 97 -23.93 -3.57 -11.65
C SER A 97 -22.63 -4.37 -11.83
N GLY A 98 -22.59 -5.62 -11.33
CA GLY A 98 -21.41 -6.50 -11.43
C GLY A 98 -20.29 -6.26 -10.41
N SER A 99 -20.48 -5.33 -9.48
CA SER A 99 -19.50 -5.04 -8.43
C SER A 99 -20.13 -5.18 -7.04
N PRO A 100 -19.37 -5.65 -6.03
CA PRO A 100 -19.83 -5.69 -4.64
C PRO A 100 -20.15 -4.28 -4.12
N VAL A 101 -21.28 -4.13 -3.42
CA VAL A 101 -21.67 -2.86 -2.81
C VAL A 101 -20.85 -2.63 -1.54
N THR A 102 -20.02 -1.58 -1.55
CA THR A 102 -19.20 -1.19 -0.39
C THR A 102 -20.04 -0.40 0.60
N VAL A 103 -20.11 -0.86 1.85
CA VAL A 103 -20.84 -0.19 2.94
C VAL A 103 -19.93 0.73 3.73
N ARG A 104 -18.68 0.32 3.94
CA ARG A 104 -17.72 1.05 4.76
C ARG A 104 -16.29 0.83 4.27
N THR A 105 -15.53 1.93 4.22
CA THR A 105 -14.09 1.89 4.03
C THR A 105 -13.44 2.50 5.26
N ALA A 106 -12.62 1.74 5.99
CA ALA A 106 -11.88 2.25 7.14
C ALA A 106 -10.66 3.03 6.65
N ALA A 107 -10.38 4.18 7.26
CA ALA A 107 -9.19 4.97 6.95
C ALA A 107 -7.91 4.27 7.46
N PRO A 108 -6.73 4.49 6.83
CA PRO A 108 -5.46 3.99 7.33
C PRO A 108 -5.20 4.47 8.76
N VAL A 109 -4.63 3.60 9.59
CA VAL A 109 -4.31 3.88 10.99
C VAL A 109 -2.80 4.07 11.13
N ILE A 110 -2.38 5.19 11.71
CA ILE A 110 -0.97 5.47 11.97
C ILE A 110 -0.48 4.55 13.10
N ARG A 111 0.55 3.76 12.82
CA ARG A 111 1.21 2.86 13.77
C ARG A 111 2.29 3.53 14.57
N GLY A 112 3.04 4.43 13.94
CA GLY A 112 4.13 5.13 14.59
C GLY A 112 4.62 6.32 13.79
N ILE A 113 5.24 7.25 14.49
CA ILE A 113 5.85 8.45 13.90
C ILE A 113 7.26 8.59 14.48
N THR A 114 8.23 8.78 13.60
CA THR A 114 9.59 9.18 13.98
C THR A 114 9.87 10.57 13.45
N VAL A 115 10.32 11.45 14.30
CA VAL A 115 10.68 12.84 13.98
C VAL A 115 12.14 13.07 14.27
N VAL A 116 12.86 13.58 13.28
CA VAL A 116 14.26 14.01 13.42
C VAL A 116 14.33 15.50 13.14
N CYS A 117 14.61 16.30 14.17
CA CYS A 117 14.62 17.76 14.06
C CYS A 117 15.75 18.37 14.88
N ARG A 118 16.02 19.63 14.66
CA ARG A 118 17.00 20.36 15.46
C ARG A 118 16.54 20.39 16.92
N ASN A 119 17.45 20.07 17.86
CA ASN A 119 17.16 19.99 19.30
C ASN A 119 16.08 18.96 19.69
N GLY A 120 15.86 17.93 18.85
CA GLY A 120 14.91 16.84 19.15
C GLY A 120 15.27 16.03 20.40
N ASP A 121 16.55 16.00 20.79
CA ASP A 121 17.03 15.32 22.02
C ASP A 121 16.77 16.17 23.29
N GLU A 122 16.40 17.44 23.14
CA GLU A 122 16.06 18.27 24.28
C GLU A 122 14.72 17.83 24.88
N PRO A 123 14.64 17.45 26.17
CA PRO A 123 13.44 16.86 26.76
C PRO A 123 12.19 17.75 26.62
N LYS A 124 12.35 19.07 26.67
CA LYS A 124 11.25 20.04 26.51
C LYS A 124 10.70 20.05 25.09
N THR A 125 11.60 20.03 24.09
CA THR A 125 11.26 20.01 22.68
C THR A 125 10.62 18.66 22.30
N ALA A 126 11.24 17.55 22.70
CA ALA A 126 10.72 16.20 22.46
C ALA A 126 9.30 16.03 23.04
N ARG A 127 9.10 16.47 24.30
CA ARG A 127 7.79 16.38 24.95
C ARG A 127 6.73 17.17 24.22
N ARG A 128 7.00 18.44 23.86
CA ARG A 128 6.04 19.29 23.14
C ARG A 128 5.63 18.69 21.79
N ILE A 129 6.59 18.16 21.02
CA ILE A 129 6.31 17.51 19.74
C ILE A 129 5.47 16.25 19.95
N THR A 130 5.87 15.42 20.92
CA THR A 130 5.15 14.17 21.23
C THR A 130 3.70 14.44 21.67
N GLU A 131 3.48 15.41 22.55
CA GLU A 131 2.14 15.80 23.00
C GLU A 131 1.29 16.34 21.83
N ALA A 132 1.86 17.22 21.00
CA ALA A 132 1.16 17.78 19.85
C ALA A 132 0.76 16.69 18.83
N LEU A 133 1.65 15.79 18.48
CA LEU A 133 1.37 14.70 17.53
C LEU A 133 0.42 13.66 18.12
N SER A 134 0.57 13.32 19.40
CA SER A 134 -0.34 12.42 20.10
C SER A 134 -1.77 12.96 20.09
N CYS A 135 -1.94 14.24 20.39
CA CYS A 135 -3.25 14.91 20.37
C CYS A 135 -3.83 15.01 18.95
N ALA A 136 -3.01 15.40 17.96
CA ALA A 136 -3.47 15.62 16.59
C ALA A 136 -3.90 14.34 15.86
N TYR A 137 -3.21 13.23 16.13
CA TYR A 137 -3.41 11.96 15.41
C TYR A 137 -4.05 10.86 16.27
N GLY A 138 -4.32 11.11 17.54
CA GLY A 138 -4.94 10.14 18.47
C GLY A 138 -4.07 8.90 18.72
N ILE A 139 -2.75 9.02 18.60
CA ILE A 139 -1.80 7.92 18.82
C ILE A 139 -1.12 8.02 20.18
N SER A 140 -0.78 6.87 20.75
CA SER A 140 -0.04 6.85 22.02
C SER A 140 1.32 7.51 21.91
N SER A 141 1.73 8.28 22.91
CA SER A 141 3.06 8.88 23.00
C SER A 141 4.19 7.86 22.91
N ALA A 142 3.96 6.61 23.32
CA ALA A 142 4.92 5.50 23.19
C ALA A 142 5.21 5.09 21.74
N ARG A 143 4.39 5.54 20.78
CA ARG A 143 4.56 5.29 19.33
C ARG A 143 5.14 6.49 18.60
N ILE A 144 5.54 7.52 19.31
CA ILE A 144 6.15 8.71 18.75
C ILE A 144 7.58 8.80 19.27
N TYR A 145 8.54 8.79 18.37
CA TYR A 145 9.95 8.93 18.68
C TYR A 145 10.48 10.23 18.11
N VAL A 146 11.10 11.04 18.97
CA VAL A 146 11.69 12.33 18.59
C VAL A 146 13.16 12.30 18.92
N THR A 147 14.00 12.69 17.97
CA THR A 147 15.46 12.76 18.14
C THR A 147 16.04 13.91 17.33
N SER A 148 17.31 14.24 17.58
CA SER A 148 18.03 15.24 16.81
C SER A 148 18.89 14.61 15.71
N TYR A 149 19.10 15.37 14.63
CA TYR A 149 20.18 15.08 13.70
C TYR A 149 21.49 15.71 14.21
N ARG A 150 22.59 15.02 14.01
CA ARG A 150 23.95 15.52 14.30
C ARG A 150 24.44 16.43 13.19
#